data_80e833245975ddb3ff19ec41b26e3743
#
_entry.id   80e833245975ddb3ff19ec41b26e3743
#
_cell.length_a   1.000
_cell.length_b   1.000
_cell.length_c   1.000
_cell.angle_alpha   90.00
_cell.angle_beta   90.00
_cell.angle_gamma   90.00
#
_symmetry.space_group_name_H-M   'P 1'
#
loop_
_entity.id
_entity.type
_entity.pdbx_description
1 polymer ?
#
loop_
_entity_poly.entity_id
_entity_poly.type
_entity_poly.pdbx_seq_one_letter_code
_entity_poly.pdbx_strand_id
1 'polypeptide(L)'
;RTTENPLKKLEDAESSGFRKPVIMNSGGGGLVSSMRDYVRFVEMIRRLGELDGERILGRKTVNFMMRNHLPGDMASMGQKTFSEMPMTGVGFGLGGAVLLDPVKSGIIGSEGEFTWGGVASTAFWIDPMEDISVVFMTQLIPSSSYPIRRELRVLVYQALTD
;
A
#
# COMPACT_ATOMS: atom_id res chain seq x y z
N ARG A 1 7.92 -20.35 12.66
CA ARG A 1 9.40 -20.37 12.56
C ARG A 1 9.85 -21.77 12.95
N THR A 2 10.27 -22.56 12.01
CA THR A 2 11.06 -23.73 12.30
C THR A 2 12.52 -23.27 12.34
N THR A 3 13.31 -23.85 13.23
CA THR A 3 14.77 -23.64 13.34
C THR A 3 15.52 -23.97 12.04
N GLU A 4 14.84 -24.57 11.08
CA GLU A 4 15.37 -25.02 9.78
C GLU A 4 15.43 -23.92 8.70
N ASN A 5 14.70 -22.79 8.87
CA ASN A 5 14.70 -21.66 7.94
C ASN A 5 14.90 -20.34 8.65
N PRO A 6 16.10 -20.03 9.13
CA PRO A 6 16.39 -18.76 9.77
C PRO A 6 16.29 -17.62 8.76
N LEU A 7 15.91 -16.41 9.22
CA LEU A 7 16.00 -15.20 8.43
C LEU A 7 17.43 -14.98 7.96
N LYS A 8 17.59 -14.76 6.64
CA LYS A 8 18.88 -14.45 6.04
C LYS A 8 18.93 -12.98 5.68
N LYS A 9 19.98 -12.27 6.10
CA LYS A 9 20.23 -10.91 5.65
C LYS A 9 20.55 -10.92 4.16
N LEU A 10 19.75 -10.19 3.36
CA LEU A 10 19.92 -10.07 1.92
C LEU A 10 20.82 -8.89 1.56
N GLU A 11 20.64 -7.76 2.27
CA GLU A 11 21.33 -6.49 1.98
C GLU A 11 21.50 -5.69 3.28
N ASP A 12 22.43 -4.78 3.31
CA ASP A 12 22.55 -3.76 4.35
C ASP A 12 22.62 -2.36 3.76
N ALA A 13 22.42 -1.36 4.62
CA ALA A 13 22.35 0.03 4.18
C ALA A 13 23.69 0.54 3.59
N GLU A 14 24.82 -0.03 4.01
CA GLU A 14 26.14 0.45 3.59
C GLU A 14 26.54 -0.09 2.24
N SER A 15 26.18 -1.35 1.94
CA SER A 15 26.50 -2.03 0.68
C SER A 15 25.34 -2.02 -0.33
N SER A 16 24.22 -1.38 0.01
CA SER A 16 22.99 -1.39 -0.79
C SER A 16 23.19 -0.96 -2.23
N GLY A 17 22.54 -1.70 -3.14
CA GLY A 17 22.43 -1.34 -4.55
C GLY A 17 21.76 0.02 -4.79
N PHE A 18 20.89 0.46 -3.87
CA PHE A 18 20.22 1.76 -3.94
C PHE A 18 21.15 2.96 -3.71
N ARG A 19 22.38 2.75 -3.25
CA ARG A 19 23.41 3.77 -3.13
C ARG A 19 24.25 3.98 -4.39
N LYS A 20 24.07 3.11 -5.37
CA LYS A 20 24.82 3.15 -6.63
C LYS A 20 24.09 4.01 -7.67
N PRO A 21 24.82 4.61 -8.64
CA PRO A 21 24.19 5.29 -9.75
C PRO A 21 23.17 4.38 -10.46
N VAL A 22 22.02 4.94 -10.79
CA VAL A 22 20.94 4.23 -11.47
C VAL A 22 21.32 4.03 -12.94
N ILE A 23 21.28 2.78 -13.41
CA ILE A 23 21.53 2.43 -14.82
C ILE A 23 20.23 2.49 -15.63
N MET A 24 19.10 2.11 -14.98
CA MET A 24 17.77 2.10 -15.59
C MET A 24 16.74 2.71 -14.64
N ASN A 25 16.00 3.69 -15.12
CA ASN A 25 14.90 4.26 -14.36
C ASN A 25 13.70 3.29 -14.38
N SER A 26 13.35 2.76 -13.23
CA SER A 26 12.20 1.85 -13.06
C SER A 26 11.01 2.57 -12.45
N GLY A 27 9.85 2.46 -13.07
CA GLY A 27 8.60 2.99 -12.51
C GLY A 27 8.06 2.20 -11.32
N GLY A 28 8.52 0.96 -11.12
CA GLY A 28 8.07 0.07 -10.04
C GLY A 28 9.05 -0.09 -8.90
N GLY A 29 10.22 0.53 -8.94
CA GLY A 29 11.26 0.40 -7.90
C GLY A 29 12.37 1.42 -8.08
N GLY A 30 13.32 1.44 -7.12
CA GLY A 30 14.50 2.31 -7.18
C GLY A 30 14.43 3.54 -6.27
N LEU A 31 13.30 3.80 -5.65
CA LEU A 31 13.18 4.83 -4.62
C LEU A 31 13.24 4.20 -3.23
N VAL A 32 13.92 4.87 -2.33
CA VAL A 32 13.91 4.58 -0.90
C VAL A 32 13.33 5.77 -0.16
N SER A 33 12.63 5.53 0.95
CA SER A 33 12.01 6.59 1.73
C SER A 33 12.12 6.29 3.22
N SER A 34 11.92 7.29 4.04
CA SER A 34 11.75 7.14 5.47
C SER A 34 10.25 7.04 5.83
N MET A 35 9.94 6.49 7.01
CA MET A 35 8.58 6.51 7.56
C MET A 35 8.02 7.94 7.59
N ARG A 36 8.83 8.90 8.05
CA ARG A 36 8.43 10.31 8.15
C ARG A 36 8.02 10.91 6.81
N ASP A 37 8.81 10.67 5.76
CA ASP A 37 8.55 11.25 4.44
C ASP A 37 7.38 10.55 3.75
N TYR A 38 7.28 9.23 3.92
CA TYR A 38 6.18 8.47 3.31
C TYR A 38 4.83 8.76 3.96
N VAL A 39 4.78 8.97 5.29
CA VAL A 39 3.56 9.45 5.98
C VAL A 39 3.13 10.80 5.43
N ARG A 40 4.05 11.73 5.17
CA ARG A 40 3.72 13.03 4.56
C ARG A 40 3.09 12.88 3.17
N PHE A 41 3.62 11.96 2.35
CA PHE A 41 3.03 11.65 1.05
C PHE A 41 1.60 11.09 1.20
N VAL A 42 1.39 10.13 2.08
CA VAL A 42 0.08 9.51 2.32
C VAL A 42 -0.92 10.54 2.87
N GLU A 43 -0.49 11.39 3.80
CA GLU A 43 -1.32 12.49 4.34
C GLU A 43 -1.68 13.53 3.26
N MET A 44 -0.77 13.85 2.35
CA MET A 44 -1.07 14.73 1.22
C MET A 44 -2.19 14.14 0.35
N ILE A 45 -2.17 12.84 0.09
CA ILE A 45 -3.24 12.17 -0.66
C ILE A 45 -4.55 12.18 0.16
N ARG A 46 -4.51 11.82 1.46
CA ARG A 46 -5.69 11.84 2.35
C ARG A 46 -6.35 13.23 2.38
N ARG A 47 -5.54 14.28 2.42
CA ARG A 47 -5.99 15.69 2.38
C ARG A 47 -6.28 16.22 0.98
N LEU A 48 -6.53 15.31 0.04
CA LEU A 48 -6.92 15.66 -1.33
C LEU A 48 -5.91 16.58 -2.04
N GLY A 49 -4.63 16.31 -1.85
CA GLY A 49 -3.54 16.97 -2.57
C GLY A 49 -2.91 18.17 -1.87
N GLU A 50 -3.21 18.37 -0.59
CA GLU A 50 -2.69 19.47 0.21
C GLU A 50 -1.95 18.95 1.45
N LEU A 51 -0.84 19.58 1.80
CA LEU A 51 -0.07 19.30 2.99
C LEU A 51 0.61 20.56 3.50
N ASP A 52 0.50 20.84 4.81
CA ASP A 52 1.12 21.99 5.48
C ASP A 52 0.80 23.35 4.83
N GLY A 53 -0.40 23.49 4.28
CA GLY A 53 -0.86 24.70 3.59
C GLY A 53 -0.47 24.79 2.12
N GLU A 54 0.35 23.85 1.64
CA GLU A 54 0.79 23.80 0.23
C GLU A 54 -0.03 22.80 -0.57
N ARG A 55 -0.50 23.22 -1.74
CA ARG A 55 -1.25 22.37 -2.66
C ARG A 55 -0.34 21.80 -3.74
N ILE A 56 -0.10 20.48 -3.68
CA ILE A 56 0.73 19.73 -4.63
C ILE A 56 -0.13 19.17 -5.77
N LEU A 57 -1.32 18.68 -5.47
CA LEU A 57 -2.27 18.15 -6.45
C LEU A 57 -3.65 18.78 -6.31
N GLY A 58 -4.35 18.92 -7.41
CA GLY A 58 -5.74 19.35 -7.38
C GLY A 58 -6.63 18.29 -6.74
N ARG A 59 -7.62 18.72 -5.94
CA ARG A 59 -8.59 17.82 -5.28
C ARG A 59 -9.25 16.84 -6.24
N LYS A 60 -9.64 17.30 -7.43
CA LYS A 60 -10.26 16.45 -8.46
C LYS A 60 -9.28 15.44 -9.04
N THR A 61 -8.00 15.78 -9.12
CA THR A 61 -6.92 14.87 -9.55
C THR A 61 -6.77 13.72 -8.57
N VAL A 62 -6.70 14.01 -7.26
CA VAL A 62 -6.59 12.97 -6.22
C VAL A 62 -7.83 12.08 -6.24
N ASN A 63 -9.04 12.66 -6.29
CA ASN A 63 -10.27 11.89 -6.39
C ASN A 63 -10.31 11.00 -7.64
N PHE A 64 -9.74 11.45 -8.74
CA PHE A 64 -9.63 10.65 -9.96
C PHE A 64 -8.61 9.51 -9.81
N MET A 65 -7.46 9.80 -9.19
CA MET A 65 -6.42 8.80 -8.92
C MET A 65 -6.93 7.64 -8.04
N MET A 66 -7.74 7.95 -7.04
CA MET A 66 -8.26 6.99 -6.06
C MET A 66 -9.50 6.22 -6.55
N ARG A 67 -9.92 6.37 -7.80
CA ARG A 67 -11.03 5.60 -8.38
C ARG A 67 -10.54 4.39 -9.15
N ASN A 68 -11.41 3.40 -9.27
CA ASN A 68 -11.14 2.26 -10.13
C ASN A 68 -11.12 2.68 -11.60
N HIS A 69 -10.03 2.39 -12.29
CA HIS A 69 -9.85 2.63 -13.73
C HIS A 69 -9.97 1.34 -14.56
N LEU A 70 -10.18 0.19 -13.92
CA LEU A 70 -10.39 -1.07 -14.62
C LEU A 70 -11.87 -1.24 -14.97
N PRO A 71 -12.21 -2.03 -16.02
CA PRO A 71 -13.59 -2.34 -16.35
C PRO A 71 -14.29 -3.25 -15.33
N GLY A 72 -13.53 -3.84 -14.40
CA GLY A 72 -13.99 -4.71 -13.32
C GLY A 72 -13.04 -4.66 -12.15
N ASP A 73 -12.97 -5.73 -11.36
CA ASP A 73 -11.95 -5.91 -10.33
C ASP A 73 -10.68 -6.56 -10.90
N MET A 74 -9.60 -6.56 -10.12
CA MET A 74 -8.32 -7.14 -10.53
C MET A 74 -8.42 -8.66 -10.74
N ALA A 75 -9.27 -9.35 -9.99
CA ALA A 75 -9.46 -10.79 -10.14
C ALA A 75 -10.11 -11.14 -11.49
N SER A 76 -11.06 -10.35 -11.95
CA SER A 76 -11.69 -10.50 -13.28
C SER A 76 -10.73 -10.21 -14.42
N MET A 77 -9.68 -9.43 -14.17
CA MET A 77 -8.58 -9.15 -15.11
C MET A 77 -7.46 -10.20 -15.06
N GLY A 78 -7.63 -11.26 -14.27
CA GLY A 78 -6.67 -12.36 -14.16
C GLY A 78 -5.77 -12.33 -12.93
N GLN A 79 -5.71 -11.22 -12.20
CA GLN A 79 -4.91 -11.07 -10.98
C GLN A 79 -5.74 -11.48 -9.75
N LYS A 80 -5.79 -12.77 -9.43
CA LYS A 80 -6.64 -13.30 -8.34
C LYS A 80 -6.11 -12.97 -6.95
N THR A 81 -4.80 -12.87 -6.80
CA THR A 81 -4.14 -12.56 -5.53
C THR A 81 -2.95 -11.64 -5.76
N PHE A 82 -2.66 -10.76 -4.81
CA PHE A 82 -1.41 -10.02 -4.75
C PHE A 82 -0.79 -10.21 -3.37
N SER A 83 0.38 -10.87 -3.33
CA SER A 83 0.94 -11.39 -2.07
C SER A 83 -0.08 -12.29 -1.35
N GLU A 84 -0.41 -11.97 -0.10
CA GLU A 84 -1.41 -12.65 0.72
C GLU A 84 -2.84 -12.08 0.57
N MET A 85 -3.01 -11.05 -0.26
CA MET A 85 -4.29 -10.34 -0.37
C MET A 85 -5.11 -10.85 -1.56
N PRO A 86 -6.40 -11.18 -1.37
CA PRO A 86 -7.31 -11.47 -2.48
C PRO A 86 -7.61 -10.20 -3.27
N MET A 87 -7.80 -10.34 -4.59
CA MET A 87 -8.07 -9.22 -5.49
C MET A 87 -9.50 -9.21 -6.03
N THR A 88 -10.37 -10.11 -5.56
CA THR A 88 -11.81 -10.05 -5.80
C THR A 88 -12.39 -8.85 -5.04
N GLY A 89 -13.21 -8.04 -5.68
CA GLY A 89 -13.75 -6.82 -5.08
C GLY A 89 -12.71 -5.70 -4.90
N VAL A 90 -11.54 -5.81 -5.53
CA VAL A 90 -10.47 -4.82 -5.49
C VAL A 90 -10.17 -4.34 -6.90
N GLY A 91 -10.34 -3.06 -7.15
CA GLY A 91 -9.98 -2.39 -8.40
C GLY A 91 -8.57 -1.80 -8.37
N PHE A 92 -8.23 -1.01 -9.39
CA PHE A 92 -6.94 -0.33 -9.46
C PHE A 92 -7.12 1.11 -9.95
N GLY A 93 -6.56 2.03 -9.19
CA GLY A 93 -6.50 3.45 -9.50
C GLY A 93 -5.19 3.84 -10.19
N LEU A 94 -4.80 5.09 -10.05
CA LEU A 94 -3.49 5.56 -10.54
C LEU A 94 -2.47 5.46 -9.40
N GLY A 95 -1.70 4.37 -9.41
CA GLY A 95 -0.61 4.12 -8.47
C GLY A 95 -0.99 3.30 -7.23
N GLY A 96 -2.21 2.77 -7.13
CA GLY A 96 -2.65 1.92 -6.02
C GLY A 96 -3.95 1.19 -6.30
N ALA A 97 -4.25 0.19 -5.49
CA ALA A 97 -5.51 -0.55 -5.52
C ALA A 97 -6.62 0.23 -4.81
N VAL A 98 -7.86 -0.02 -5.21
CA VAL A 98 -9.06 0.60 -4.65
C VAL A 98 -10.00 -0.51 -4.18
N LEU A 99 -10.41 -0.47 -2.92
CA LEU A 99 -11.38 -1.41 -2.38
C LEU A 99 -12.77 -1.06 -2.93
N LEU A 100 -13.37 -1.97 -3.70
CA LEU A 100 -14.68 -1.79 -4.32
C LEU A 100 -15.79 -2.45 -3.52
N ASP A 101 -15.49 -3.58 -2.90
CA ASP A 101 -16.47 -4.37 -2.17
C ASP A 101 -15.74 -5.13 -1.02
N PRO A 102 -15.81 -4.59 0.20
CA PRO A 102 -15.16 -5.21 1.38
C PRO A 102 -15.62 -6.63 1.64
N VAL A 103 -16.90 -6.94 1.39
CA VAL A 103 -17.46 -8.28 1.63
C VAL A 103 -16.89 -9.29 0.64
N LYS A 104 -16.85 -8.97 -0.64
CA LYS A 104 -16.26 -9.84 -1.67
C LYS A 104 -14.76 -10.03 -1.48
N SER A 105 -14.06 -8.97 -1.08
CA SER A 105 -12.63 -9.04 -0.85
C SER A 105 -12.26 -9.79 0.43
N GLY A 106 -13.19 -9.88 1.38
CA GLY A 106 -12.91 -10.40 2.73
C GLY A 106 -11.89 -9.56 3.50
N ILE A 107 -11.80 -8.27 3.17
CA ILE A 107 -10.89 -7.30 3.79
C ILE A 107 -11.73 -6.33 4.60
N ILE A 108 -11.43 -6.18 5.89
CA ILE A 108 -12.03 -5.12 6.71
C ILE A 108 -11.51 -3.77 6.22
N GLY A 109 -12.40 -2.84 5.99
CA GLY A 109 -12.14 -1.51 5.43
C GLY A 109 -13.39 -0.94 4.77
N SER A 110 -13.31 0.23 4.19
CA SER A 110 -14.42 0.93 3.55
C SER A 110 -14.30 0.92 2.03
N GLU A 111 -15.43 0.98 1.33
CA GLU A 111 -15.44 1.20 -0.12
C GLU A 111 -14.72 2.51 -0.46
N GLY A 112 -13.83 2.48 -1.44
CA GLY A 112 -13.01 3.62 -1.83
C GLY A 112 -11.67 3.72 -1.11
N GLU A 113 -11.38 2.81 -0.17
CA GLU A 113 -10.04 2.73 0.42
C GLU A 113 -8.98 2.58 -0.67
N PHE A 114 -7.91 3.38 -0.57
CA PHE A 114 -6.80 3.37 -1.52
C PHE A 114 -5.55 2.80 -0.86
N THR A 115 -4.96 1.78 -1.45
CA THR A 115 -3.90 0.99 -0.81
C THR A 115 -2.86 0.49 -1.81
N TRP A 116 -1.65 0.29 -1.34
CA TRP A 116 -0.64 -0.50 -2.03
C TRP A 116 0.38 -1.08 -1.05
N GLY A 117 1.28 -1.90 -1.59
CA GLY A 117 2.36 -2.49 -0.80
C GLY A 117 3.56 -2.85 -1.66
N GLY A 118 4.65 -3.22 -1.01
CA GLY A 118 5.91 -3.56 -1.67
C GLY A 118 6.38 -4.99 -1.39
N VAL A 119 7.38 -5.44 -2.18
CA VAL A 119 8.00 -6.77 -2.08
C VAL A 119 8.63 -7.03 -0.71
N ALA A 120 9.05 -5.97 0.00
CA ALA A 120 9.60 -6.05 1.35
C ALA A 120 8.52 -6.02 2.46
N SER A 121 7.30 -6.43 2.15
CA SER A 121 6.14 -6.50 3.05
C SER A 121 5.65 -5.15 3.57
N THR A 122 6.06 -4.05 2.96
CA THR A 122 5.53 -2.72 3.26
C THR A 122 4.07 -2.61 2.84
N ALA A 123 3.32 -1.74 3.51
CA ALA A 123 1.94 -1.43 3.16
C ALA A 123 1.59 0.01 3.52
N PHE A 124 0.67 0.59 2.78
CA PHE A 124 -0.09 1.75 3.21
C PHE A 124 -1.55 1.61 2.78
N TRP A 125 -2.42 2.27 3.50
CA TRP A 125 -3.79 2.54 3.02
C TRP A 125 -4.31 3.86 3.55
N ILE A 126 -5.22 4.41 2.78
CA ILE A 126 -5.98 5.60 3.09
C ILE A 126 -7.44 5.21 3.02
N ASP A 127 -8.16 5.37 4.11
CA ASP A 127 -9.61 5.16 4.17
C ASP A 127 -10.29 6.52 4.30
N PRO A 128 -10.89 7.03 3.21
CA PRO A 128 -11.55 8.34 3.26
C PRO A 128 -12.85 8.35 4.06
N MET A 129 -13.47 7.20 4.28
CA MET A 129 -14.71 7.10 5.05
C MET A 129 -14.44 7.24 6.54
N GLU A 130 -13.35 6.63 7.01
CA GLU A 130 -12.89 6.67 8.40
C GLU A 130 -11.93 7.84 8.67
N ASP A 131 -11.58 8.60 7.64
CA ASP A 131 -10.59 9.69 7.67
C ASP A 131 -9.24 9.29 8.28
N ILE A 132 -8.80 8.07 7.99
CA ILE A 132 -7.53 7.53 8.49
C ILE A 132 -6.54 7.28 7.36
N SER A 133 -5.27 7.29 7.73
CA SER A 133 -4.16 6.79 6.91
C SER A 133 -3.26 5.90 7.75
N VAL A 134 -2.76 4.84 7.15
CA VAL A 134 -1.85 3.90 7.80
C VAL A 134 -0.65 3.65 6.91
N VAL A 135 0.53 3.64 7.51
CA VAL A 135 1.79 3.28 6.86
C VAL A 135 2.48 2.22 7.70
N PHE A 136 2.84 1.13 7.06
CA PHE A 136 3.60 0.05 7.68
C PHE A 136 4.88 -0.20 6.90
N MET A 137 6.01 -0.08 7.57
CA MET A 137 7.32 -0.30 6.97
C MET A 137 8.05 -1.46 7.62
N THR A 138 8.54 -2.35 6.77
CA THR A 138 9.35 -3.50 7.14
C THR A 138 10.27 -3.86 5.99
N GLN A 139 11.20 -4.80 6.22
CA GLN A 139 12.15 -5.27 5.22
C GLN A 139 12.16 -6.81 5.15
N LEU A 140 10.97 -7.40 5.10
CA LEU A 140 10.80 -8.84 5.03
C LEU A 140 10.45 -9.29 3.60
N ILE A 141 11.30 -10.12 3.01
CA ILE A 141 11.12 -10.72 1.68
C ILE A 141 11.09 -12.25 1.82
N PRO A 142 10.16 -12.93 1.15
CA PRO A 142 9.08 -12.41 0.29
C PRO A 142 7.91 -11.84 1.11
N SER A 143 7.14 -10.93 0.49
CA SER A 143 6.04 -10.23 1.15
C SER A 143 4.88 -11.12 1.59
N SER A 144 4.78 -12.32 1.04
CA SER A 144 3.76 -13.33 1.37
C SER A 144 4.14 -14.29 2.51
N SER A 145 5.28 -14.04 3.20
CA SER A 145 5.77 -14.92 4.26
C SER A 145 4.83 -15.02 5.46
N TYR A 146 4.09 -13.96 5.76
CA TYR A 146 3.12 -13.85 6.86
C TYR A 146 1.92 -13.00 6.43
N PRO A 147 0.72 -13.21 6.97
CA PRO A 147 -0.49 -12.44 6.65
C PRO A 147 -0.51 -11.06 7.35
N ILE A 148 0.62 -10.37 7.40
CA ILE A 148 0.85 -9.16 8.20
C ILE A 148 -0.15 -8.06 7.85
N ARG A 149 -0.43 -7.86 6.55
CA ARG A 149 -1.33 -6.78 6.12
C ARG A 149 -2.76 -7.01 6.59
N ARG A 150 -3.24 -8.26 6.55
CA ARG A 150 -4.59 -8.59 7.05
C ARG A 150 -4.68 -8.47 8.57
N GLU A 151 -3.70 -8.98 9.29
CA GLU A 151 -3.64 -8.89 10.76
C GLU A 151 -3.56 -7.43 11.21
N LEU A 152 -2.71 -6.62 10.58
CA LEU A 152 -2.58 -5.20 10.89
C LEU A 152 -3.90 -4.45 10.66
N ARG A 153 -4.62 -4.76 9.58
CA ARG A 153 -5.93 -4.15 9.33
C ARG A 153 -6.92 -4.43 10.44
N VAL A 154 -7.04 -5.69 10.86
CA VAL A 154 -7.92 -6.06 11.97
C VAL A 154 -7.56 -5.27 13.22
N LEU A 155 -6.28 -5.15 13.55
CA LEU A 155 -5.82 -4.41 14.72
C LEU A 155 -6.10 -2.90 14.63
N VAL A 156 -5.99 -2.30 13.46
CA VAL A 156 -6.27 -0.88 13.25
C VAL A 156 -7.77 -0.62 13.33
N TYR A 157 -8.56 -1.34 12.54
CA TYR A 157 -10.01 -1.09 12.48
C TYR A 157 -10.75 -1.44 13.79
N GLN A 158 -10.28 -2.42 14.56
CA GLN A 158 -10.86 -2.69 15.88
C GLN A 158 -10.60 -1.58 16.91
N ALA A 159 -9.61 -0.72 16.67
CA ALA A 159 -9.29 0.39 17.56
C ALA A 159 -10.10 1.66 17.25
N LEU A 160 -10.85 1.68 16.15
CA LEU A 160 -11.76 2.77 15.84
C LEU A 160 -12.98 2.63 16.75
N THR A 161 -13.22 3.67 17.53
CA THR A 161 -14.39 3.81 18.41
C THR A 161 -15.04 5.13 18.07
N ASP A 162 -16.28 5.09 17.67
CA ASP A 162 -17.08 6.27 17.30
C ASP A 162 -17.27 7.25 18.48
#